data_3a258074ee37e654688cab20bb2969ac
#
_entry.id   3a258074ee37e654688cab20bb2969ac
#
_cell.length_a   1.000
_cell.length_b   1.000
_cell.length_c   1.000
_cell.angle_alpha   90.00
_cell.angle_beta   90.00
_cell.angle_gamma   90.00
#
_symmetry.space_group_name_H-M   'P 1'
#
loop_
_entity.id
_entity.type
_entity.pdbx_description
1 polymer ?
#
loop_
_entity_poly.entity_id
_entity_poly.type
_entity_poly.pdbx_seq_one_letter_code
_entity_poly.pdbx_strand_id
1 'polypeptide(L)'
;MTDQQSAAQTPQFTDEELAYVASLFDAARNGDTPMLRTAVEAGVPVNLTNDKGDTLLNLAAYLEREDTVEMLLEKGANTERVSDMGFTALVCAVFRGNEPIARALLEAGAGQATGHQHAQDVARVFGQEHLLPLLESFETRES
;
A
#
# COMPACT_ATOMS: atom_id res chain seq x y z
N MET A 1 15.63 27.49 22.75
CA MET A 1 15.84 26.27 23.34
C MET A 1 14.68 25.37 23.21
N THR A 2 13.56 25.79 23.56
CA THR A 2 12.43 24.92 23.52
C THR A 2 12.07 24.47 22.13
N ASP A 3 12.39 25.25 21.16
CA ASP A 3 12.07 24.87 19.78
C ASP A 3 12.81 23.64 19.38
N GLN A 4 14.00 23.48 19.87
CA GLN A 4 14.74 22.32 19.56
C GLN A 4 14.11 21.10 20.14
N GLN A 5 13.42 21.26 21.24
CA GLN A 5 12.80 20.12 21.84
C GLN A 5 11.67 19.61 20.99
N SER A 6 10.90 20.51 20.42
CA SER A 6 9.86 20.09 19.50
C SER A 6 10.44 19.33 18.34
N ALA A 7 11.50 19.86 17.78
CA ALA A 7 12.14 19.20 16.65
C ALA A 7 12.68 17.84 17.05
N ALA A 8 13.18 17.73 18.30
CA ALA A 8 13.74 16.48 18.74
C ALA A 8 12.70 15.38 18.89
N GLN A 9 11.45 15.75 19.04
CA GLN A 9 10.39 14.76 19.18
C GLN A 9 9.99 14.16 17.84
N THR A 10 10.35 14.82 16.76
CA THR A 10 10.06 14.32 15.43
C THR A 10 11.32 13.66 14.90
N PRO A 11 11.22 12.44 14.40
CA PRO A 11 12.40 11.79 13.85
C PRO A 11 13.04 12.66 12.80
N GLN A 12 14.35 12.78 12.90
CA GLN A 12 15.13 13.58 11.95
C GLN A 12 15.96 12.64 11.13
N PHE A 13 15.80 12.71 9.83
CA PHE A 13 16.59 11.90 8.92
C PHE A 13 17.70 12.75 8.31
N THR A 14 18.84 12.14 8.12
CA THR A 14 19.91 12.79 7.36
C THR A 14 19.52 12.85 5.90
N ASP A 15 20.22 13.66 5.13
CA ASP A 15 19.99 13.71 3.69
C ASP A 15 20.19 12.35 3.05
N GLU A 16 21.17 11.58 3.53
CA GLU A 16 21.42 10.25 3.01
C GLU A 16 20.27 9.30 3.31
N GLU A 17 19.74 9.41 4.53
CA GLU A 17 18.59 8.56 4.90
C GLU A 17 17.36 8.91 4.08
N LEU A 18 17.13 10.20 3.86
CA LEU A 18 16.00 10.61 3.04
C LEU A 18 16.15 10.14 1.60
N ALA A 19 17.37 10.19 1.06
CA ALA A 19 17.62 9.70 -0.29
C ALA A 19 17.39 8.20 -0.36
N TYR A 20 17.81 7.47 0.68
CA TYR A 20 17.60 6.02 0.72
C TYR A 20 16.11 5.69 0.76
N VAL A 21 15.35 6.38 1.62
CA VAL A 21 13.91 6.17 1.69
C VAL A 21 13.25 6.46 0.35
N ALA A 22 13.66 7.56 -0.30
CA ALA A 22 13.11 7.88 -1.62
C ALA A 22 13.39 6.77 -2.62
N SER A 23 14.57 6.16 -2.53
CA SER A 23 14.90 5.06 -3.44
C SER A 23 14.03 3.84 -3.19
N LEU A 24 13.57 3.64 -1.95
CA LEU A 24 12.67 2.53 -1.66
C LEU A 24 11.29 2.75 -2.28
N PHE A 25 10.79 3.99 -2.26
CA PHE A 25 9.53 4.27 -2.93
C PHE A 25 9.67 4.13 -4.43
N ASP A 26 10.81 4.53 -4.99
CA ASP A 26 11.06 4.27 -6.41
C ASP A 26 11.09 2.78 -6.71
N ALA A 27 11.69 2.00 -5.82
CA ALA A 27 11.71 0.55 -5.98
C ALA A 27 10.30 -0.03 -6.00
N ALA A 28 9.42 0.49 -5.14
CA ALA A 28 8.03 0.04 -5.15
C ALA A 28 7.34 0.38 -6.46
N ARG A 29 7.59 1.58 -6.97
CA ARG A 29 7.01 1.99 -8.25
C ARG A 29 7.51 1.14 -9.40
N ASN A 30 8.77 0.76 -9.34
CA ASN A 30 9.41 0.02 -10.43
C ASN A 30 9.30 -1.50 -10.28
N GLY A 31 8.79 -1.96 -9.15
CA GLY A 31 8.66 -3.39 -8.93
C GLY A 31 9.98 -4.07 -8.59
N ASP A 32 10.91 -3.34 -7.98
CA ASP A 32 12.20 -3.91 -7.60
C ASP A 32 12.04 -4.67 -6.28
N THR A 33 11.43 -5.83 -6.37
CA THR A 33 11.12 -6.65 -5.21
C THR A 33 12.37 -7.07 -4.44
N PRO A 34 13.47 -7.49 -5.09
CA PRO A 34 14.66 -7.88 -4.32
C PRO A 34 15.21 -6.76 -3.47
N MET A 35 15.23 -5.54 -4.00
CA MET A 35 15.73 -4.40 -3.21
C MET A 35 14.86 -4.17 -1.99
N LEU A 36 13.54 -4.18 -2.17
CA LEU A 36 12.64 -3.95 -1.07
C LEU A 36 12.70 -5.08 -0.04
N ARG A 37 12.81 -6.31 -0.50
CA ARG A 37 12.92 -7.44 0.43
C ARG A 37 14.17 -7.28 1.29
N THR A 38 15.29 -6.95 0.67
CA THR A 38 16.53 -6.76 1.41
C THR A 38 16.39 -5.65 2.44
N ALA A 39 15.77 -4.54 2.06
CA ALA A 39 15.61 -3.41 2.97
C ALA A 39 14.74 -3.77 4.17
N VAL A 40 13.60 -4.42 3.92
CA VAL A 40 12.69 -4.77 5.00
C VAL A 40 13.33 -5.81 5.92
N GLU A 41 14.03 -6.78 5.35
CA GLU A 41 14.70 -7.79 6.17
C GLU A 41 15.84 -7.19 6.98
N ALA A 42 16.39 -6.08 6.54
CA ALA A 42 17.43 -5.37 7.28
C ALA A 42 16.87 -4.43 8.34
N GLY A 43 15.54 -4.34 8.46
CA GLY A 43 14.94 -3.56 9.54
C GLY A 43 14.17 -2.32 9.10
N VAL A 44 14.08 -2.05 7.80
CA VAL A 44 13.30 -0.90 7.35
C VAL A 44 11.82 -1.19 7.61
N PRO A 45 11.10 -0.26 8.24
CA PRO A 45 9.66 -0.49 8.50
C PRO A 45 8.88 -0.67 7.21
N VAL A 46 8.10 -1.75 7.14
CA VAL A 46 7.37 -2.08 5.92
C VAL A 46 6.24 -1.09 5.65
N ASN A 47 5.79 -0.37 6.68
CA ASN A 47 4.65 0.55 6.56
C ASN A 47 5.06 2.01 6.45
N LEU A 48 6.27 2.29 5.97
CA LEU A 48 6.70 3.66 5.70
C LEU A 48 5.72 4.34 4.75
N THR A 49 5.54 5.63 4.95
CA THR A 49 4.73 6.43 4.02
C THR A 49 5.58 7.56 3.45
N ASN A 50 5.22 7.98 2.24
CA ASN A 50 5.83 9.15 1.66
C ASN A 50 5.03 10.39 2.08
N ASP A 51 5.36 11.55 1.50
CA ASP A 51 4.70 12.80 1.88
C ASP A 51 3.25 12.89 1.41
N LYS A 52 2.79 11.94 0.60
CA LYS A 52 1.38 11.87 0.17
C LYS A 52 0.62 10.79 0.92
N GLY A 53 1.22 10.22 1.94
CA GLY A 53 0.57 9.19 2.72
C GLY A 53 0.53 7.82 2.05
N ASP A 54 1.21 7.64 0.92
CA ASP A 54 1.25 6.35 0.25
C ASP A 54 2.26 5.44 0.93
N THR A 55 1.89 4.19 1.14
CA THR A 55 2.83 3.18 1.58
C THR A 55 3.47 2.51 0.37
N LEU A 56 4.50 1.73 0.64
CA LEU A 56 5.10 0.92 -0.41
C LEU A 56 4.04 0.02 -1.05
N LEU A 57 3.17 -0.55 -0.23
CA LEU A 57 2.11 -1.43 -0.71
C LEU A 57 1.14 -0.69 -1.62
N ASN A 58 0.72 0.52 -1.23
CA ASN A 58 -0.21 1.29 -2.05
C ASN A 58 0.36 1.57 -3.42
N LEU A 59 1.63 1.98 -3.48
CA LEU A 59 2.27 2.27 -4.76
C LEU A 59 2.42 1.03 -5.62
N ALA A 60 2.83 -0.08 -5.01
CA ALA A 60 2.99 -1.32 -5.76
C ALA A 60 1.65 -1.79 -6.32
N ALA A 61 0.58 -1.65 -5.55
CA ALA A 61 -0.76 -2.03 -6.01
C ALA A 61 -1.22 -1.13 -7.14
N TYR A 62 -1.03 0.17 -7.00
CA TYR A 62 -1.48 1.11 -8.03
C TYR A 62 -0.74 0.89 -9.35
N LEU A 63 0.54 0.59 -9.27
CA LEU A 63 1.35 0.40 -10.47
C LEU A 63 1.44 -1.06 -10.90
N GLU A 64 0.64 -1.93 -10.28
CA GLU A 64 0.44 -3.31 -10.70
C GLU A 64 1.70 -4.16 -10.60
N ARG A 65 2.45 -3.95 -9.53
CA ARG A 65 3.66 -4.72 -9.24
C ARG A 65 3.31 -5.93 -8.38
N GLU A 66 2.88 -7.00 -9.03
CA GLU A 66 2.28 -8.14 -8.32
C GLU A 66 3.27 -8.81 -7.36
N ASP A 67 4.50 -9.07 -7.82
CA ASP A 67 5.49 -9.72 -6.96
C ASP A 67 5.83 -8.86 -5.76
N THR A 68 5.89 -7.55 -5.96
CA THR A 68 6.18 -6.64 -4.87
C THR A 68 5.05 -6.63 -3.85
N VAL A 69 3.80 -6.60 -4.33
CA VAL A 69 2.65 -6.66 -3.44
C VAL A 69 2.71 -7.92 -2.59
N GLU A 70 2.95 -9.07 -3.23
CA GLU A 70 2.98 -10.34 -2.50
C GLU A 70 4.08 -10.34 -1.46
N MET A 71 5.26 -9.84 -1.81
CA MET A 71 6.37 -9.79 -0.86
C MET A 71 6.05 -8.89 0.32
N LEU A 72 5.46 -7.72 0.05
CA LEU A 72 5.14 -6.79 1.13
C LEU A 72 4.09 -7.38 2.06
N LEU A 73 3.09 -8.06 1.51
CA LEU A 73 2.09 -8.74 2.34
C LEU A 73 2.73 -9.84 3.19
N GLU A 74 3.63 -10.58 2.60
CA GLU A 74 4.36 -11.62 3.31
C GLU A 74 5.13 -11.02 4.49
N LYS A 75 5.63 -9.80 4.33
CA LYS A 75 6.38 -9.11 5.39
C LYS A 75 5.49 -8.34 6.35
N GLY A 76 4.18 -8.51 6.27
CA GLY A 76 3.27 -7.94 7.25
C GLY A 76 2.80 -6.53 6.94
N ALA A 77 2.83 -6.11 5.68
CA ALA A 77 2.37 -4.78 5.32
C ALA A 77 0.91 -4.58 5.75
N ASN A 78 0.62 -3.39 6.27
CA ASN A 78 -0.72 -3.04 6.72
C ASN A 78 -1.59 -2.75 5.50
N THR A 79 -2.65 -3.54 5.32
CA THR A 79 -3.54 -3.40 4.17
C THR A 79 -4.53 -2.25 4.32
N GLU A 80 -4.65 -1.67 5.52
CA GLU A 80 -5.71 -0.69 5.79
C GLU A 80 -5.22 0.76 5.77
N ARG A 81 -3.98 1.00 5.40
CA ARG A 81 -3.46 2.36 5.35
C ARG A 81 -4.13 3.13 4.21
N VAL A 82 -4.53 4.35 4.52
CA VAL A 82 -5.26 5.20 3.60
C VAL A 82 -4.35 6.37 3.22
N SER A 83 -4.15 6.58 1.91
CA SER A 83 -3.35 7.69 1.43
C SER A 83 -4.10 9.01 1.61
N ASP A 84 -3.41 10.13 1.36
CA ASP A 84 -4.04 11.44 1.45
C ASP A 84 -5.22 11.58 0.48
N MET A 85 -5.21 10.80 -0.60
CA MET A 85 -6.30 10.78 -1.57
C MET A 85 -7.48 9.92 -1.11
N GLY A 86 -7.34 9.22 0.02
CA GLY A 86 -8.41 8.38 0.53
C GLY A 86 -8.40 6.97 -0.01
N PHE A 87 -7.31 6.52 -0.62
CA PHE A 87 -7.22 5.21 -1.26
C PHE A 87 -6.46 4.22 -0.39
N THR A 88 -6.99 2.99 -0.33
CA THR A 88 -6.25 1.86 0.21
C THR A 88 -5.58 1.12 -0.95
N ALA A 89 -4.72 0.16 -0.61
CA ALA A 89 -4.11 -0.66 -1.65
C ALA A 89 -5.17 -1.43 -2.43
N LEU A 90 -6.20 -1.94 -1.74
CA LEU A 90 -7.27 -2.67 -2.42
C LEU A 90 -7.99 -1.76 -3.43
N VAL A 91 -8.32 -0.54 -3.03
CA VAL A 91 -8.98 0.39 -3.95
C VAL A 91 -8.08 0.68 -5.16
N CYS A 92 -6.78 0.82 -4.93
CA CYS A 92 -5.85 1.02 -6.04
C CYS A 92 -5.90 -0.15 -7.02
N ALA A 93 -5.88 -1.38 -6.49
CA ALA A 93 -5.91 -2.57 -7.34
C ALA A 93 -7.22 -2.67 -8.11
N VAL A 94 -8.33 -2.36 -7.46
CA VAL A 94 -9.64 -2.41 -8.12
C VAL A 94 -9.73 -1.33 -9.19
N PHE A 95 -9.25 -0.12 -8.88
CA PHE A 95 -9.25 0.96 -9.86
C PHE A 95 -8.48 0.54 -11.12
N ARG A 96 -7.36 -0.16 -10.94
CA ARG A 96 -6.56 -0.63 -12.06
C ARG A 96 -7.12 -1.90 -12.71
N GLY A 97 -8.10 -2.52 -12.09
CA GLY A 97 -8.70 -3.75 -12.63
C GLY A 97 -7.80 -4.96 -12.51
N ASN A 98 -6.87 -4.95 -11.57
CA ASN A 98 -5.89 -6.02 -11.43
C ASN A 98 -6.40 -7.07 -10.46
N GLU A 99 -6.93 -8.17 -11.00
CA GLU A 99 -7.51 -9.21 -10.18
C GLU A 99 -6.49 -9.92 -9.29
N PRO A 100 -5.31 -10.33 -9.78
CA PRO A 100 -4.36 -11.02 -8.90
C PRO A 100 -3.98 -10.19 -7.68
N ILE A 101 -3.77 -8.89 -7.85
CA ILE A 101 -3.42 -8.04 -6.72
C ILE A 101 -4.61 -7.86 -5.78
N ALA A 102 -5.81 -7.64 -6.34
CA ALA A 102 -7.00 -7.51 -5.52
C ALA A 102 -7.22 -8.78 -4.70
N ARG A 103 -7.05 -9.94 -5.33
CA ARG A 103 -7.21 -11.22 -4.63
C ARG A 103 -6.20 -11.37 -3.51
N ALA A 104 -4.93 -11.04 -3.78
CA ALA A 104 -3.89 -11.16 -2.75
C ALA A 104 -4.21 -10.29 -1.55
N LEU A 105 -4.67 -9.07 -1.81
CA LEU A 105 -5.02 -8.15 -0.72
C LEU A 105 -6.21 -8.65 0.07
N LEU A 106 -7.24 -9.15 -0.62
CA LEU A 106 -8.41 -9.69 0.07
C LEU A 106 -8.05 -10.90 0.91
N GLU A 107 -7.20 -11.78 0.38
CA GLU A 107 -6.76 -12.95 1.13
C GLU A 107 -5.95 -12.56 2.34
N ALA A 108 -5.28 -11.41 2.29
CA ALA A 108 -4.55 -10.90 3.44
C ALA A 108 -5.45 -10.14 4.42
N GLY A 109 -6.74 -10.06 4.15
CA GLY A 109 -7.69 -9.47 5.08
C GLY A 109 -8.05 -8.02 4.78
N ALA A 110 -7.72 -7.50 3.61
CA ALA A 110 -8.02 -6.11 3.29
C ALA A 110 -9.53 -5.85 3.31
N GLY A 111 -9.94 -4.79 4.01
CA GLY A 111 -11.34 -4.43 4.09
C GLY A 111 -11.79 -3.67 2.86
N GLN A 112 -13.04 -3.86 2.46
CA GLN A 112 -13.57 -3.24 1.25
C GLN A 112 -14.11 -1.84 1.51
N ALA A 113 -14.42 -1.52 2.76
CA ALA A 113 -15.00 -0.24 3.12
C ALA A 113 -14.01 0.70 3.78
N THR A 114 -12.75 0.32 3.88
CA THR A 114 -11.71 1.16 4.46
C THR A 114 -11.38 2.27 3.49
N GLY A 115 -11.15 3.47 4.02
CA GLY A 115 -10.85 4.61 3.19
C GLY A 115 -12.11 5.34 2.79
N HIS A 116 -12.02 6.17 1.76
CA HIS A 116 -13.12 7.04 1.39
C HIS A 116 -14.09 6.40 0.40
N GLN A 117 -13.73 5.26 -0.17
CA GLN A 117 -14.56 4.63 -1.18
C GLN A 117 -14.65 3.13 -0.93
N HIS A 118 -15.84 2.60 -1.13
CA HIS A 118 -16.05 1.16 -1.03
C HIS A 118 -15.53 0.51 -2.32
N ALA A 119 -14.80 -0.59 -2.18
CA ALA A 119 -14.15 -1.23 -3.32
C ALA A 119 -15.15 -1.64 -4.41
N GLN A 120 -16.34 -2.11 -4.02
CA GLN A 120 -17.32 -2.52 -5.01
C GLN A 120 -17.86 -1.33 -5.81
N ASP A 121 -18.00 -0.18 -5.14
CA ASP A 121 -18.43 1.03 -5.85
C ASP A 121 -17.38 1.48 -6.85
N VAL A 122 -16.10 1.38 -6.46
CA VAL A 122 -15.02 1.73 -7.38
C VAL A 122 -15.05 0.81 -8.60
N ALA A 123 -15.30 -0.48 -8.38
CA ALA A 123 -15.38 -1.42 -9.49
C ALA A 123 -16.48 -1.03 -10.46
N ARG A 124 -17.65 -0.63 -9.94
CA ARG A 124 -18.77 -0.26 -10.80
C ARG A 124 -18.52 1.05 -11.55
N VAL A 125 -17.99 2.05 -10.83
CA VAL A 125 -17.81 3.38 -11.42
C VAL A 125 -16.75 3.37 -12.51
N PHE A 126 -15.70 2.58 -12.33
CA PHE A 126 -14.57 2.61 -13.24
C PHE A 126 -14.53 1.43 -14.21
N GLY A 127 -15.67 0.74 -14.36
CA GLY A 127 -15.79 -0.28 -15.40
C GLY A 127 -15.08 -1.58 -15.08
N GLN A 128 -14.85 -1.86 -13.80
CA GLN A 128 -14.13 -3.06 -13.39
C GLN A 128 -15.10 -4.11 -12.84
N GLU A 129 -16.25 -4.25 -13.49
CA GLU A 129 -17.29 -5.17 -13.01
C GLU A 129 -16.81 -6.61 -12.96
N HIS A 130 -15.78 -6.95 -13.72
CA HIS A 130 -15.24 -8.31 -13.67
C HIS A 130 -14.70 -8.68 -12.29
N LEU A 131 -14.43 -7.67 -11.44
CA LEU A 131 -13.95 -7.91 -10.08
C LEU A 131 -15.07 -8.10 -9.08
N LEU A 132 -16.31 -7.78 -9.43
CA LEU A 132 -17.41 -7.87 -8.47
C LEU A 132 -17.60 -9.25 -7.88
N PRO A 133 -17.54 -10.34 -8.67
CA PRO A 133 -17.70 -11.66 -8.05
C PRO A 133 -16.62 -11.93 -7.00
N LEU A 134 -15.39 -11.52 -7.29
CA LEU A 134 -14.32 -11.69 -6.33
C LEU A 134 -14.57 -10.90 -5.05
N LEU A 135 -14.92 -9.62 -5.21
CA LEU A 135 -15.16 -8.75 -4.06
C LEU A 135 -16.32 -9.28 -3.23
N GLU A 136 -17.40 -9.71 -3.88
CA GLU A 136 -18.56 -10.21 -3.17
C GLU A 136 -18.26 -11.49 -2.42
N SER A 137 -17.38 -12.33 -2.96
CA SER A 137 -17.04 -13.58 -2.28
C SER A 137 -16.31 -13.35 -0.97
N PHE A 138 -15.60 -12.23 -0.86
CA PHE A 138 -14.90 -11.88 0.39
C PHE A 138 -15.78 -11.07 1.34
N GLU A 139 -16.82 -10.45 0.83
CA GLU A 139 -17.71 -9.67 1.68
C GLU A 139 -18.37 -10.52 2.74
N THR A 140 -18.77 -11.74 2.38
CA THR A 140 -19.42 -12.62 3.33
C THR A 140 -18.49 -13.05 4.45
N ARG A 141 -17.18 -13.04 4.19
CA ARG A 141 -16.23 -13.42 5.23
C ARG A 141 -16.06 -12.33 6.27
N GLU A 142 -16.33 -11.09 5.90
CA GLU A 142 -16.17 -9.97 6.81
C GLU A 142 -17.35 -9.83 7.76
N SER A 143 -18.45 -10.43 7.41
CA SER A 143 -19.60 -10.38 8.29
C SER A 143 -19.57 -11.50 9.30
#